data_9240ee6309091cd3145a83111c2263e9
#
_entry.id   9240ee6309091cd3145a83111c2263e9
#
_cell.length_a   1.000
_cell.length_b   1.000
_cell.length_c   1.000
_cell.angle_alpha   90.00
_cell.angle_beta   90.00
_cell.angle_gamma   90.00
#
_symmetry.space_group_name_H-M   'P 1'
#
loop_
_entity.id
_entity.type
_entity.pdbx_description
1 polymer ?
#
loop_
_entity_poly.entity_id
_entity_poly.type
_entity_poly.pdbx_seq_one_letter_code
_entity_poly.pdbx_strand_id
1 'polypeptide(L)'
;MKRLNVLIAGMAIAVLASCGGVGKGSVKMNDVKDTISYSIGMGRAVRVYRDQLPYDVIDSTTIKAFMKGFIDAASNPDDKTKLAYALGVEIGSDEMSRAFIGLGENLFGVGESLNKDVYVKGFRDGILEDWKVMSFDEADETANRLYEELTQRQFDKVKDEGIAFLEEKAKEEDVFKTASGLLYQVIKLGDGGPKPTATSDVEVRYRGELIDGTVFDEATTPISLNLGGVIQGWAEGVQLMSVGDKYRFFIPYELGYGERGAGNDIKPYSALVFEVELVSID
;
A
#
# COMPACT_ATOMS: atom_id res chain seq x y z
N MET A 1 4.96 -17.10 15.06
CA MET A 1 3.51 -17.33 15.18
C MET A 1 3.18 -17.71 16.63
N LYS A 2 2.99 -16.73 17.50
CA LYS A 2 2.46 -16.98 18.86
C LYS A 2 0.96 -16.88 18.75
N ARG A 3 0.28 -18.00 18.77
CA ARG A 3 -1.17 -18.06 18.93
C ARG A 3 -1.47 -17.51 20.31
N LEU A 4 -2.05 -16.33 20.37
CA LEU A 4 -2.64 -15.80 21.56
C LEU A 4 -3.89 -16.65 21.81
N ASN A 5 -3.78 -17.62 22.71
CA ASN A 5 -4.94 -18.27 23.31
C ASN A 5 -5.67 -17.18 24.12
N VAL A 6 -6.54 -16.44 23.47
CA VAL A 6 -7.51 -15.61 24.18
C VAL A 6 -8.43 -16.59 24.89
N LEU A 7 -8.24 -16.68 26.17
CA LEU A 7 -9.18 -17.28 27.11
C LEU A 7 -10.59 -16.70 26.83
N ILE A 8 -11.39 -17.47 26.12
CA ILE A 8 -12.85 -17.36 26.17
C ILE A 8 -13.29 -18.03 27.48
N ALA A 9 -12.65 -17.64 28.57
CA ALA A 9 -13.00 -18.05 29.91
C ALA A 9 -13.47 -16.80 30.68
N GLY A 10 -14.77 -16.59 30.74
CA GLY A 10 -15.34 -15.88 31.85
C GLY A 10 -15.26 -14.36 31.82
N MET A 11 -15.52 -13.69 30.71
CA MET A 11 -16.22 -12.41 30.85
C MET A 11 -17.69 -12.68 31.08
N ALA A 12 -18.01 -13.00 32.32
CA ALA A 12 -19.36 -12.82 32.83
C ALA A 12 -19.76 -11.39 32.45
N ILE A 13 -20.70 -11.30 31.54
CA ILE A 13 -21.33 -10.05 31.09
C ILE A 13 -22.15 -9.49 32.27
N ALA A 14 -21.43 -8.86 33.19
CA ALA A 14 -22.03 -8.11 34.29
C ALA A 14 -22.02 -6.61 34.03
N VAL A 15 -22.22 -6.18 32.77
CA VAL A 15 -22.25 -4.74 32.42
C VAL A 15 -23.36 -4.41 31.43
N LEU A 16 -24.53 -5.01 31.56
CA LEU A 16 -25.68 -4.58 30.78
C LEU A 16 -26.92 -4.31 31.67
N ALA A 17 -26.75 -3.55 32.71
CA ALA A 17 -27.88 -3.09 33.51
C ALA A 17 -28.04 -1.57 33.34
N SER A 18 -28.54 -1.11 32.23
CA SER A 18 -29.23 0.18 32.12
C SER A 18 -29.52 0.63 30.67
N CYS A 19 -30.43 0.00 29.98
CA CYS A 19 -31.28 0.54 28.91
C CYS A 19 -32.35 -0.51 28.55
N GLY A 20 -33.65 -0.18 28.63
CA GLY A 20 -34.75 -1.07 28.29
C GLY A 20 -34.81 -1.35 26.79
N GLY A 21 -34.79 -2.58 26.39
CA GLY A 21 -34.86 -3.00 24.99
C GLY A 21 -34.34 -4.43 24.78
N VAL A 22 -34.51 -4.95 23.59
CA VAL A 22 -33.98 -6.25 23.18
C VAL A 22 -32.48 -6.33 23.53
N GLY A 23 -32.06 -7.34 24.26
CA GLY A 23 -30.66 -7.58 24.61
C GLY A 23 -30.25 -7.30 26.06
N LYS A 24 -31.17 -6.99 26.97
CA LYS A 24 -30.88 -6.78 28.40
C LYS A 24 -31.49 -7.86 29.30
N GLY A 25 -30.63 -8.40 30.15
CA GLY A 25 -31.04 -9.31 31.22
C GLY A 25 -30.80 -10.79 30.91
N SER A 26 -31.09 -11.65 31.88
CA SER A 26 -31.10 -13.11 31.69
C SER A 26 -32.25 -13.50 30.77
N VAL A 27 -31.91 -14.12 29.63
CA VAL A 27 -32.91 -14.70 28.73
C VAL A 27 -33.43 -16.00 29.36
N LYS A 28 -34.74 -16.11 29.56
CA LYS A 28 -35.38 -17.37 29.91
C LYS A 28 -35.68 -18.10 28.59
N MET A 29 -35.10 -19.28 28.43
CA MET A 29 -35.37 -20.17 27.30
C MET A 29 -36.54 -21.10 27.74
N ASN A 30 -37.78 -20.70 27.41
CA ASN A 30 -38.96 -21.39 27.86
C ASN A 30 -39.39 -22.54 26.96
N ASP A 31 -38.92 -22.52 25.70
CA ASP A 31 -39.25 -23.53 24.72
C ASP A 31 -38.09 -23.77 23.70
N VAL A 32 -38.31 -24.68 22.77
CA VAL A 32 -37.35 -25.02 21.72
C VAL A 32 -37.07 -23.83 20.78
N LYS A 33 -38.08 -22.97 20.54
CA LYS A 33 -37.92 -21.79 19.67
C LYS A 33 -37.00 -20.75 20.32
N ASP A 34 -37.14 -20.53 21.61
CA ASP A 34 -36.26 -19.64 22.38
C ASP A 34 -34.81 -20.18 22.36
N THR A 35 -34.68 -21.49 22.62
CA THR A 35 -33.37 -22.15 22.65
C THR A 35 -32.65 -22.08 21.32
N ILE A 36 -33.33 -22.39 20.21
CA ILE A 36 -32.72 -22.35 18.87
C ILE A 36 -32.40 -20.91 18.44
N SER A 37 -33.28 -19.95 18.76
CA SER A 37 -33.06 -18.53 18.42
C SER A 37 -31.81 -17.97 19.12
N TYR A 38 -31.67 -18.28 20.42
CA TYR A 38 -30.47 -17.89 21.17
C TYR A 38 -29.19 -18.53 20.62
N SER A 39 -29.24 -19.84 20.34
CA SER A 39 -28.08 -20.60 19.84
C SER A 39 -27.63 -20.12 18.47
N ILE A 40 -28.56 -19.84 17.56
CA ILE A 40 -28.26 -19.28 16.24
C ILE A 40 -27.68 -17.88 16.39
N GLY A 41 -28.25 -17.02 17.22
CA GLY A 41 -27.77 -15.66 17.48
C GLY A 41 -26.34 -15.66 18.01
N MET A 42 -26.04 -16.52 18.99
CA MET A 42 -24.69 -16.65 19.54
C MET A 42 -23.69 -17.18 18.51
N GLY A 43 -24.02 -18.20 17.75
CA GLY A 43 -23.16 -18.78 16.73
C GLY A 43 -22.86 -17.80 15.57
N ARG A 44 -23.83 -16.95 15.22
CA ARG A 44 -23.61 -15.88 14.23
C ARG A 44 -22.72 -14.77 14.80
N ALA A 45 -22.95 -14.33 16.02
CA ALA A 45 -22.13 -13.30 16.66
C ALA A 45 -20.65 -13.69 16.72
N VAL A 46 -20.34 -14.95 17.06
CA VAL A 46 -18.95 -15.45 17.09
C VAL A 46 -18.32 -15.41 15.71
N ARG A 47 -19.03 -15.79 14.65
CA ARG A 47 -18.53 -15.73 13.28
C ARG A 47 -18.31 -14.30 12.80
N VAL A 48 -19.28 -13.42 13.01
CA VAL A 48 -19.16 -11.99 12.67
C VAL A 48 -17.97 -11.37 13.40
N TYR A 49 -17.86 -11.58 14.72
CA TYR A 49 -16.76 -11.04 15.50
C TYR A 49 -15.40 -11.53 15.01
N ARG A 50 -15.27 -12.83 14.73
CA ARG A 50 -13.99 -13.42 14.31
C ARG A 50 -13.59 -13.11 12.87
N ASP A 51 -14.58 -13.12 11.95
CA ASP A 51 -14.30 -13.19 10.52
C ASP A 51 -14.61 -11.87 9.77
N GLN A 52 -15.40 -10.95 10.36
CA GLN A 52 -15.90 -9.76 9.67
C GLN A 52 -15.62 -8.44 10.37
N LEU A 53 -15.38 -8.45 11.70
CA LEU A 53 -15.11 -7.19 12.40
C LEU A 53 -13.64 -6.82 12.35
N PRO A 54 -13.31 -5.56 12.03
CA PRO A 54 -11.95 -5.07 12.08
C PRO A 54 -11.48 -4.95 13.54
N TYR A 55 -10.48 -5.73 13.94
CA TYR A 55 -9.97 -5.81 15.32
C TYR A 55 -9.29 -4.52 15.79
N ASP A 56 -8.85 -3.68 14.88
CA ASP A 56 -8.31 -2.36 15.14
C ASP A 56 -9.38 -1.31 15.46
N VAL A 57 -10.62 -1.58 15.08
CA VAL A 57 -11.77 -0.68 15.34
C VAL A 57 -12.64 -1.20 16.49
N ILE A 58 -12.85 -2.52 16.58
CA ILE A 58 -13.74 -3.14 17.58
C ILE A 58 -12.93 -3.78 18.70
N ASP A 59 -12.70 -3.01 19.73
CA ASP A 59 -12.00 -3.42 20.96
C ASP A 59 -12.91 -3.34 22.21
N SER A 60 -12.32 -3.46 23.38
CA SER A 60 -13.05 -3.39 24.67
C SER A 60 -13.68 -2.01 24.93
N THR A 61 -13.23 -0.95 24.24
CA THR A 61 -13.75 0.41 24.41
C THR A 61 -14.87 0.71 23.44
N THR A 62 -14.82 0.19 22.23
CA THR A 62 -15.74 0.47 21.12
C THR A 62 -16.84 -0.57 20.95
N ILE A 63 -16.68 -1.79 21.49
CA ILE A 63 -17.67 -2.87 21.40
C ILE A 63 -19.08 -2.47 21.90
N LYS A 64 -19.16 -1.58 22.88
CA LYS A 64 -20.45 -1.09 23.39
C LYS A 64 -21.19 -0.24 22.36
N ALA A 65 -20.47 0.61 21.62
CA ALA A 65 -21.03 1.44 20.56
C ALA A 65 -21.51 0.55 19.40
N PHE A 66 -20.72 -0.45 19.02
CA PHE A 66 -21.11 -1.44 18.03
C PHE A 66 -22.41 -2.19 18.44
N MET A 67 -22.47 -2.74 19.66
CA MET A 67 -23.64 -3.44 20.15
C MET A 67 -24.88 -2.55 20.24
N LYS A 68 -24.69 -1.27 20.58
CA LYS A 68 -25.79 -0.30 20.57
C LYS A 68 -26.36 -0.14 19.16
N GLY A 69 -25.50 0.07 18.15
CA GLY A 69 -25.90 0.18 16.74
C GLY A 69 -26.64 -1.08 16.25
N PHE A 70 -26.12 -2.26 16.57
CA PHE A 70 -26.74 -3.54 16.23
C PHE A 70 -28.15 -3.67 16.84
N ILE A 71 -28.31 -3.37 18.14
CA ILE A 71 -29.60 -3.46 18.84
C ILE A 71 -30.58 -2.43 18.27
N ASP A 72 -30.16 -1.20 18.03
CA ASP A 72 -30.99 -0.15 17.46
C ASP A 72 -31.50 -0.52 16.06
N ALA A 73 -30.68 -1.13 15.24
CA ALA A 73 -31.06 -1.64 13.90
C ALA A 73 -32.00 -2.85 14.01
N ALA A 74 -31.70 -3.82 14.88
CA ALA A 74 -32.50 -5.03 15.07
C ALA A 74 -33.90 -4.72 15.64
N SER A 75 -34.03 -3.64 16.42
CA SER A 75 -35.32 -3.23 17.02
C SER A 75 -36.27 -2.57 16.01
N ASN A 76 -35.73 -1.99 14.93
CA ASN A 76 -36.51 -1.34 13.86
C ASN A 76 -35.82 -1.57 12.50
N PRO A 77 -35.91 -2.79 11.95
CA PRO A 77 -35.20 -3.16 10.75
C PRO A 77 -35.66 -2.40 9.49
N ASP A 78 -36.87 -1.85 9.51
CA ASP A 78 -37.47 -1.11 8.38
C ASP A 78 -37.32 0.42 8.51
N ASP A 79 -36.60 0.91 9.53
CA ASP A 79 -36.37 2.35 9.71
C ASP A 79 -35.36 2.86 8.67
N LYS A 80 -35.89 3.38 7.57
CA LYS A 80 -35.07 3.90 6.45
C LYS A 80 -34.09 5.01 6.86
N THR A 81 -34.43 5.81 7.86
CA THR A 81 -33.55 6.89 8.36
C THR A 81 -32.32 6.32 9.04
N LYS A 82 -32.48 5.28 9.86
CA LYS A 82 -31.35 4.60 10.52
C LYS A 82 -30.49 3.84 9.52
N LEU A 83 -31.13 3.16 8.56
CA LEU A 83 -30.43 2.47 7.48
C LEU A 83 -29.62 3.44 6.63
N ALA A 84 -30.20 4.57 6.24
CA ALA A 84 -29.48 5.61 5.49
C ALA A 84 -28.30 6.19 6.27
N TYR A 85 -28.47 6.43 7.56
CA TYR A 85 -27.37 6.90 8.42
C TYR A 85 -26.24 5.86 8.51
N ALA A 86 -26.56 4.58 8.71
CA ALA A 86 -25.57 3.51 8.77
C ALA A 86 -24.78 3.38 7.48
N LEU A 87 -25.47 3.42 6.31
CA LEU A 87 -24.82 3.46 5.00
C LEU A 87 -23.93 4.68 4.83
N GLY A 88 -24.37 5.85 5.27
CA GLY A 88 -23.55 7.07 5.22
C GLY A 88 -22.28 6.97 6.06
N VAL A 89 -22.34 6.31 7.22
CA VAL A 89 -21.13 6.06 8.05
C VAL A 89 -20.18 5.09 7.35
N GLU A 90 -20.71 3.99 6.79
CA GLU A 90 -19.92 2.98 6.09
C GLU A 90 -19.21 3.58 4.86
N ILE A 91 -19.97 4.24 3.98
CA ILE A 91 -19.42 4.87 2.77
C ILE A 91 -18.43 5.97 3.15
N GLY A 92 -18.78 6.83 4.10
CA GLY A 92 -17.90 7.92 4.52
C GLY A 92 -16.58 7.43 5.13
N SER A 93 -16.59 6.30 5.84
CA SER A 93 -15.38 5.70 6.38
C SER A 93 -14.49 5.13 5.26
N ASP A 94 -15.07 4.43 4.29
CA ASP A 94 -14.36 3.86 3.15
C ASP A 94 -13.77 4.96 2.25
N GLU A 95 -14.55 5.96 1.90
CA GLU A 95 -14.12 7.12 1.10
C GLU A 95 -12.97 7.89 1.77
N MET A 96 -13.05 8.12 3.09
CA MET A 96 -11.99 8.83 3.81
C MET A 96 -10.70 8.01 3.90
N SER A 97 -10.79 6.69 3.99
CA SER A 97 -9.62 5.82 4.08
C SER A 97 -8.93 5.63 2.73
N ARG A 98 -9.69 5.39 1.67
CA ARG A 98 -9.14 5.02 0.35
C ARG A 98 -8.96 6.21 -0.57
N ALA A 99 -10.04 6.96 -0.83
CA ALA A 99 -9.99 8.03 -1.79
C ALA A 99 -9.24 9.25 -1.24
N PHE A 100 -9.55 9.65 -0.01
CA PHE A 100 -9.01 10.88 0.55
C PHE A 100 -7.51 10.80 0.86
N ILE A 101 -7.08 9.79 1.62
CA ILE A 101 -5.67 9.65 2.02
C ILE A 101 -4.83 9.20 0.83
N GLY A 102 -5.20 8.07 0.21
CA GLY A 102 -4.42 7.49 -0.88
C GLY A 102 -4.31 8.42 -2.10
N LEU A 103 -5.39 9.12 -2.46
CA LEU A 103 -5.36 10.08 -3.56
C LEU A 103 -4.50 11.32 -3.21
N GLY A 104 -4.57 11.80 -1.96
CA GLY A 104 -3.74 12.91 -1.50
C GLY A 104 -2.24 12.59 -1.62
N GLU A 105 -1.83 11.43 -1.12
CA GLU A 105 -0.45 10.97 -1.21
C GLU A 105 0.03 10.76 -2.65
N ASN A 106 -0.84 10.22 -3.50
CA ASN A 106 -0.52 10.03 -4.92
C ASN A 106 -0.34 11.34 -5.68
N LEU A 107 -1.13 12.37 -5.37
CA LEU A 107 -1.10 13.64 -6.09
C LEU A 107 -0.10 14.65 -5.51
N PHE A 108 0.16 14.62 -4.21
CA PHE A 108 0.93 15.67 -3.53
C PHE A 108 2.19 15.12 -2.82
N GLY A 109 2.27 13.81 -2.60
CA GLY A 109 3.39 13.14 -1.94
C GLY A 109 3.02 12.52 -0.60
N VAL A 110 3.92 11.68 -0.08
CA VAL A 110 3.71 10.91 1.17
C VAL A 110 3.43 11.86 2.34
N GLY A 111 2.36 11.58 3.08
CA GLY A 111 1.91 12.37 4.23
C GLY A 111 1.04 13.58 3.86
N GLU A 112 0.84 13.84 2.57
CA GLU A 112 -0.06 14.89 2.10
C GLU A 112 -1.49 14.36 1.92
N SER A 113 -2.47 15.25 2.04
CA SER A 113 -3.87 14.90 1.89
C SER A 113 -4.64 15.97 1.15
N LEU A 114 -5.81 15.61 0.61
CA LEU A 114 -6.77 16.57 0.09
C LEU A 114 -7.32 17.47 1.23
N ASN A 115 -7.96 18.58 0.87
CA ASN A 115 -8.66 19.40 1.87
C ASN A 115 -9.98 18.70 2.27
N LYS A 116 -10.01 18.16 3.48
CA LYS A 116 -11.13 17.36 4.02
C LYS A 116 -12.46 18.09 3.96
N ASP A 117 -12.47 19.35 4.41
CA ASP A 117 -13.74 20.10 4.53
C ASP A 117 -14.32 20.42 3.14
N VAL A 118 -13.44 20.72 2.18
CA VAL A 118 -13.83 20.96 0.80
C VAL A 118 -14.31 19.67 0.14
N TYR A 119 -13.61 18.54 0.37
CA TYR A 119 -13.99 17.23 -0.16
C TYR A 119 -15.39 16.81 0.35
N VAL A 120 -15.61 16.86 1.67
CA VAL A 120 -16.89 16.49 2.28
C VAL A 120 -18.03 17.42 1.78
N LYS A 121 -17.73 18.71 1.59
CA LYS A 121 -18.70 19.62 1.01
C LYS A 121 -19.05 19.25 -0.43
N GLY A 122 -18.08 18.97 -1.28
CA GLY A 122 -18.29 18.52 -2.66
C GLY A 122 -19.10 17.23 -2.74
N PHE A 123 -18.77 16.25 -1.90
CA PHE A 123 -19.51 14.99 -1.79
C PHE A 123 -20.99 15.24 -1.41
N ARG A 124 -21.23 16.09 -0.41
CA ARG A 124 -22.58 16.47 0.01
C ARG A 124 -23.35 17.16 -1.11
N ASP A 125 -22.72 18.14 -1.78
CA ASP A 125 -23.36 18.93 -2.83
C ASP A 125 -23.73 18.00 -4.02
N GLY A 126 -22.87 17.03 -4.36
CA GLY A 126 -23.16 16.01 -5.37
C GLY A 126 -24.36 15.10 -5.01
N ILE A 127 -24.42 14.62 -3.77
CA ILE A 127 -25.54 13.77 -3.29
C ILE A 127 -26.86 14.54 -3.25
N LEU A 128 -26.81 15.84 -2.92
CA LEU A 128 -28.00 16.71 -2.82
C LEU A 128 -28.34 17.42 -4.13
N GLU A 129 -27.60 17.16 -5.20
CA GLU A 129 -27.75 17.84 -6.50
C GLU A 129 -27.71 19.38 -6.39
N ASP A 130 -26.88 19.91 -5.46
CA ASP A 130 -26.68 21.34 -5.24
C ASP A 130 -25.54 21.88 -6.12
N TRP A 131 -25.88 22.19 -7.38
CA TRP A 131 -24.93 22.60 -8.41
C TRP A 131 -24.54 24.10 -8.39
N LYS A 132 -24.62 24.77 -7.23
CA LYS A 132 -24.32 26.22 -7.13
C LYS A 132 -22.84 26.56 -7.29
N VAL A 133 -21.94 25.64 -6.97
CA VAL A 133 -20.48 25.86 -7.08
C VAL A 133 -19.99 25.46 -8.46
N MET A 134 -20.35 24.26 -8.92
CA MET A 134 -20.08 23.72 -10.25
C MET A 134 -21.08 22.63 -10.57
N SER A 135 -21.32 22.37 -11.84
CA SER A 135 -22.10 21.22 -12.29
C SER A 135 -21.33 19.92 -12.14
N PHE A 136 -22.03 18.78 -12.28
CA PHE A 136 -21.38 17.46 -12.27
C PHE A 136 -20.35 17.35 -13.38
N ASP A 137 -20.69 17.75 -14.60
CA ASP A 137 -19.79 17.66 -15.77
C ASP A 137 -18.54 18.53 -15.57
N GLU A 138 -18.70 19.76 -15.07
CA GLU A 138 -17.55 20.62 -14.73
C GLU A 138 -16.68 20.03 -13.63
N ALA A 139 -17.27 19.36 -12.64
CA ALA A 139 -16.52 18.70 -11.56
C ALA A 139 -15.71 17.52 -12.10
N ASP A 140 -16.33 16.69 -12.93
CA ASP A 140 -15.69 15.52 -13.54
C ASP A 140 -14.54 15.94 -14.47
N GLU A 141 -14.78 16.86 -15.40
CA GLU A 141 -13.75 17.39 -16.30
C GLU A 141 -12.58 18.03 -15.53
N THR A 142 -12.91 18.82 -14.48
CA THR A 142 -11.88 19.48 -13.66
C THR A 142 -11.06 18.47 -12.89
N ALA A 143 -11.70 17.47 -12.28
CA ALA A 143 -11.01 16.42 -11.53
C ALA A 143 -10.06 15.63 -12.44
N ASN A 144 -10.53 15.18 -13.61
CA ASN A 144 -9.73 14.42 -14.56
C ASN A 144 -8.52 15.24 -15.05
N ARG A 145 -8.74 16.47 -15.48
CA ARG A 145 -7.66 17.35 -15.93
C ARG A 145 -6.63 17.64 -14.86
N LEU A 146 -7.07 17.99 -13.63
CA LEU A 146 -6.14 18.26 -12.54
C LEU A 146 -5.41 17.01 -12.07
N TYR A 147 -6.07 15.86 -12.09
CA TYR A 147 -5.43 14.59 -11.78
C TYR A 147 -4.28 14.29 -12.75
N GLU A 148 -4.52 14.43 -14.06
CA GLU A 148 -3.50 14.24 -15.07
C GLU A 148 -2.34 15.24 -14.92
N GLU A 149 -2.65 16.54 -14.75
CA GLU A 149 -1.64 17.58 -14.58
C GLU A 149 -0.78 17.35 -13.33
N LEU A 150 -1.38 17.00 -12.20
CA LEU A 150 -0.66 16.78 -10.95
C LEU A 150 0.17 15.50 -10.98
N THR A 151 -0.38 14.44 -11.57
CA THR A 151 0.36 13.18 -11.77
C THR A 151 1.58 13.41 -12.68
N GLN A 152 1.41 14.14 -13.78
CA GLN A 152 2.53 14.47 -14.66
C GLN A 152 3.60 15.30 -13.94
N ARG A 153 3.23 16.27 -13.13
CA ARG A 153 4.20 17.04 -12.32
C ARG A 153 4.99 16.16 -11.35
N GLN A 154 4.35 15.13 -10.75
CA GLN A 154 5.06 14.18 -9.89
C GLN A 154 6.08 13.35 -10.70
N PHE A 155 5.70 12.93 -11.90
CA PHE A 155 6.61 12.17 -12.79
C PHE A 155 7.80 13.05 -13.24
N ASP A 156 7.53 14.29 -13.64
CA ASP A 156 8.58 15.24 -14.02
C ASP A 156 9.54 15.46 -12.86
N LYS A 157 9.02 15.62 -11.64
CA LYS A 157 9.86 15.77 -10.44
C LYS A 157 10.75 14.55 -10.20
N VAL A 158 10.19 13.32 -10.24
CA VAL A 158 10.98 12.08 -10.06
C VAL A 158 12.07 11.97 -11.12
N LYS A 159 11.73 12.30 -12.37
CA LYS A 159 12.67 12.32 -13.49
C LYS A 159 13.82 13.32 -13.27
N ASP A 160 13.49 14.56 -12.94
CA ASP A 160 14.47 15.63 -12.73
C ASP A 160 15.39 15.32 -11.53
N GLU A 161 14.84 14.83 -10.43
CA GLU A 161 15.61 14.38 -9.26
C GLU A 161 16.54 13.22 -9.62
N GLY A 162 16.07 12.24 -10.41
CA GLY A 162 16.88 11.13 -10.90
C GLY A 162 18.01 11.59 -11.79
N ILE A 163 17.77 12.51 -12.73
CA ILE A 163 18.78 13.08 -13.61
C ILE A 163 19.83 13.84 -12.78
N ALA A 164 19.39 14.72 -11.88
CA ALA A 164 20.30 15.50 -11.04
C ALA A 164 21.17 14.59 -10.16
N PHE A 165 20.60 13.54 -9.58
CA PHE A 165 21.34 12.54 -8.81
C PHE A 165 22.42 11.85 -9.65
N LEU A 166 22.10 11.41 -10.86
CA LEU A 166 23.06 10.76 -11.76
C LEU A 166 24.16 11.72 -12.23
N GLU A 167 23.83 12.98 -12.46
CA GLU A 167 24.82 14.01 -12.80
C GLU A 167 25.79 14.28 -11.66
N GLU A 168 25.33 14.26 -10.40
CA GLU A 168 26.21 14.37 -9.24
C GLU A 168 27.09 13.14 -9.08
N LYS A 169 26.52 11.94 -9.24
CA LYS A 169 27.29 10.69 -9.17
C LYS A 169 28.38 10.61 -10.26
N ALA A 170 28.09 11.10 -11.45
CA ALA A 170 29.07 11.11 -12.55
C ALA A 170 30.29 12.03 -12.31
N LYS A 171 30.27 12.90 -11.29
CA LYS A 171 31.41 13.76 -10.91
C LYS A 171 32.35 13.07 -9.90
N GLU A 172 31.94 11.97 -9.29
CA GLU A 172 32.74 11.22 -8.33
C GLU A 172 33.90 10.53 -9.07
N GLU A 173 35.15 10.63 -8.54
CA GLU A 173 36.36 10.16 -9.23
C GLU A 173 36.40 8.64 -9.48
N ASP A 174 35.68 7.86 -8.67
CA ASP A 174 35.60 6.40 -8.73
C ASP A 174 34.31 5.88 -9.39
N VAL A 175 33.54 6.77 -10.01
CA VAL A 175 32.35 6.45 -10.79
C VAL A 175 32.63 6.57 -12.29
N PHE A 176 32.33 5.51 -13.01
CA PHE A 176 32.55 5.39 -14.44
C PHE A 176 31.22 5.41 -15.19
N LYS A 177 31.25 5.95 -16.42
CA LYS A 177 30.07 6.03 -17.28
C LYS A 177 30.24 5.20 -18.52
N THR A 178 29.26 4.39 -18.87
CA THR A 178 29.23 3.65 -20.15
C THR A 178 28.61 4.48 -21.26
N ALA A 179 28.69 3.96 -22.50
CA ALA A 179 28.12 4.64 -23.67
C ALA A 179 26.57 4.74 -23.62
N SER A 180 25.91 3.82 -22.95
CA SER A 180 24.43 3.83 -22.77
C SER A 180 23.96 4.83 -21.71
N GLY A 181 24.88 5.31 -20.86
CA GLY A 181 24.59 6.21 -19.77
C GLY A 181 24.53 5.52 -18.39
N LEU A 182 24.72 4.21 -18.31
CA LEU A 182 24.87 3.50 -17.04
C LEU A 182 26.09 4.05 -16.29
N LEU A 183 25.92 4.36 -15.00
CA LEU A 183 27.05 4.67 -14.12
C LEU A 183 27.35 3.47 -13.22
N TYR A 184 28.63 3.23 -12.95
CA TYR A 184 29.06 2.18 -12.06
C TYR A 184 30.27 2.57 -11.22
N GLN A 185 30.34 2.04 -10.03
CA GLN A 185 31.43 2.16 -9.07
C GLN A 185 31.91 0.77 -8.68
N VAL A 186 33.23 0.56 -8.67
CA VAL A 186 33.83 -0.69 -8.23
C VAL A 186 34.01 -0.65 -6.71
N ILE A 187 33.22 -1.44 -5.97
CA ILE A 187 33.31 -1.51 -4.51
C ILE A 187 34.37 -2.52 -4.08
N LYS A 188 34.47 -3.65 -4.78
CA LYS A 188 35.44 -4.72 -4.51
C LYS A 188 35.74 -5.44 -5.82
N LEU A 189 37.01 -5.74 -6.04
CA LEU A 189 37.43 -6.65 -7.10
C LEU A 189 37.60 -8.06 -6.56
N GLY A 190 37.15 -9.04 -7.33
CA GLY A 190 37.43 -10.45 -7.13
C GLY A 190 38.78 -10.85 -7.67
N ASP A 191 39.01 -12.15 -7.85
CA ASP A 191 40.29 -12.69 -8.33
C ASP A 191 40.50 -12.51 -9.85
N GLY A 192 39.54 -11.91 -10.54
CA GLY A 192 39.48 -11.82 -11.98
C GLY A 192 38.97 -13.11 -12.62
N GLY A 193 38.82 -13.11 -13.94
CA GLY A 193 38.36 -14.29 -14.68
C GLY A 193 37.39 -13.94 -15.80
N PRO A 194 36.63 -14.93 -16.31
CA PRO A 194 35.66 -14.69 -17.36
C PRO A 194 34.56 -13.75 -16.87
N LYS A 195 34.00 -12.99 -17.81
CA LYS A 195 32.86 -12.15 -17.61
C LYS A 195 31.60 -12.83 -18.18
N PRO A 196 30.42 -12.62 -17.61
CA PRO A 196 29.20 -13.15 -18.19
C PRO A 196 28.85 -12.46 -19.52
N THR A 197 28.05 -13.11 -20.31
CA THR A 197 27.46 -12.59 -21.54
C THR A 197 26.02 -12.13 -21.28
N ALA A 198 25.40 -11.46 -22.24
CA ALA A 198 24.02 -10.97 -22.13
C ALA A 198 22.94 -12.06 -21.89
N THR A 199 23.28 -13.34 -22.09
CA THR A 199 22.35 -14.48 -21.92
C THR A 199 22.84 -15.49 -20.89
N SER A 200 23.90 -15.17 -20.14
CA SER A 200 24.42 -16.05 -19.09
C SER A 200 23.43 -16.15 -17.93
N ASP A 201 23.38 -17.33 -17.34
CA ASP A 201 22.83 -17.52 -16.01
C ASP A 201 23.92 -17.19 -14.99
N VAL A 202 23.58 -16.45 -13.97
CA VAL A 202 24.51 -15.95 -12.94
C VAL A 202 23.90 -16.12 -11.56
N GLU A 203 24.72 -16.37 -10.56
CA GLU A 203 24.34 -16.23 -9.17
C GLU A 203 24.83 -14.89 -8.63
N VAL A 204 23.93 -14.13 -8.01
CA VAL A 204 24.22 -12.82 -7.46
C VAL A 204 23.64 -12.63 -6.06
N ARG A 205 24.27 -11.75 -5.27
CA ARG A 205 23.63 -11.07 -4.15
C ARG A 205 23.44 -9.62 -4.54
N TYR A 206 22.33 -9.03 -4.14
CA TYR A 206 22.11 -7.64 -4.47
C TYR A 206 21.24 -6.91 -3.45
N ARG A 207 21.29 -5.59 -3.54
CA ARG A 207 20.40 -4.68 -2.87
C ARG A 207 20.02 -3.56 -3.83
N GLY A 208 18.71 -3.39 -4.05
CA GLY A 208 18.11 -2.36 -4.89
C GLY A 208 17.49 -1.25 -4.05
N GLU A 209 17.84 -0.02 -4.36
CA GLU A 209 17.40 1.18 -3.64
C GLU A 209 16.93 2.25 -4.64
N LEU A 210 15.97 3.06 -4.19
CA LEU A 210 15.69 4.35 -4.82
C LEU A 210 16.79 5.35 -4.48
N ILE A 211 16.80 6.50 -5.15
CA ILE A 211 17.82 7.55 -4.94
C ILE A 211 17.82 8.15 -3.53
N ASP A 212 16.72 8.01 -2.78
CA ASP A 212 16.59 8.44 -1.38
C ASP A 212 17.06 7.38 -0.37
N GLY A 213 17.52 6.21 -0.85
CA GLY A 213 17.99 5.10 -0.04
C GLY A 213 16.87 4.13 0.40
N THR A 214 15.64 4.33 -0.03
CA THR A 214 14.55 3.38 0.23
C THR A 214 14.82 2.07 -0.50
N VAL A 215 14.92 0.98 0.25
CA VAL A 215 15.14 -0.37 -0.30
C VAL A 215 13.81 -0.89 -0.84
N PHE A 216 13.79 -1.29 -2.11
CA PHE A 216 12.63 -1.89 -2.74
C PHE A 216 12.79 -3.39 -3.01
N ASP A 217 14.04 -3.87 -3.08
CA ASP A 217 14.30 -5.30 -3.30
C ASP A 217 15.71 -5.66 -2.82
N GLU A 218 15.88 -6.86 -2.24
CA GLU A 218 17.19 -7.35 -1.83
C GLU A 218 17.27 -8.88 -1.79
N ALA A 219 18.46 -9.42 -2.12
CA ALA A 219 18.81 -10.83 -1.95
C ALA A 219 20.16 -10.95 -1.22
N THR A 220 20.11 -11.23 0.07
CA THR A 220 21.30 -11.42 0.92
C THR A 220 21.95 -12.80 0.76
N THR A 221 21.19 -13.81 0.27
CA THR A 221 21.69 -15.12 -0.16
C THR A 221 21.77 -15.15 -1.69
N PRO A 222 22.72 -15.92 -2.30
CA PRO A 222 22.81 -16.01 -3.75
C PRO A 222 21.50 -16.47 -4.37
N ILE A 223 21.09 -15.79 -5.43
CA ILE A 223 19.96 -16.17 -6.27
C ILE A 223 20.42 -16.29 -7.72
N SER A 224 19.86 -17.24 -8.46
CA SER A 224 20.15 -17.45 -9.89
C SER A 224 19.26 -16.55 -10.74
N LEU A 225 19.86 -15.82 -11.68
CA LEU A 225 19.19 -14.92 -12.62
C LEU A 225 19.75 -15.15 -14.02
N ASN A 226 18.87 -15.11 -15.04
CA ASN A 226 19.29 -15.02 -16.44
C ASN A 226 19.41 -13.56 -16.86
N LEU A 227 20.57 -13.13 -17.37
CA LEU A 227 20.80 -11.72 -17.74
C LEU A 227 19.93 -11.25 -18.91
N GLY A 228 19.39 -12.16 -19.72
CA GLY A 228 18.40 -11.82 -20.76
C GLY A 228 17.02 -11.48 -20.23
N GLY A 229 16.73 -11.73 -18.93
CA GLY A 229 15.44 -11.49 -18.27
C GLY A 229 15.43 -10.32 -17.30
N VAL A 230 16.54 -9.60 -17.12
CA VAL A 230 16.64 -8.45 -16.20
C VAL A 230 16.59 -7.11 -16.93
N ILE A 231 16.49 -6.01 -16.19
CA ILE A 231 16.55 -4.65 -16.78
C ILE A 231 17.86 -4.39 -17.50
N GLN A 232 17.85 -3.51 -18.50
CA GLN A 232 19.01 -3.28 -19.38
C GLN A 232 20.26 -2.85 -18.61
N GLY A 233 20.12 -1.96 -17.61
CA GLY A 233 21.22 -1.53 -16.78
C GLY A 233 21.90 -2.67 -16.01
N TRP A 234 21.13 -3.67 -15.57
CA TRP A 234 21.67 -4.89 -14.98
C TRP A 234 22.37 -5.76 -16.00
N ALA A 235 21.71 -6.06 -17.13
CA ALA A 235 22.30 -6.87 -18.18
C ALA A 235 23.64 -6.29 -18.66
N GLU A 236 23.74 -4.97 -18.80
CA GLU A 236 24.99 -4.28 -19.18
C GLU A 236 26.00 -4.28 -18.03
N GLY A 237 25.58 -3.89 -16.82
CA GLY A 237 26.47 -3.70 -15.68
C GLY A 237 27.13 -5.02 -15.23
N VAL A 238 26.38 -6.10 -15.13
CA VAL A 238 26.92 -7.39 -14.70
C VAL A 238 27.92 -7.97 -15.71
N GLN A 239 27.77 -7.69 -17.00
CA GLN A 239 28.78 -8.06 -18.00
C GLN A 239 30.12 -7.34 -17.83
N LEU A 240 30.21 -6.27 -17.06
CA LEU A 240 31.47 -5.61 -16.72
C LEU A 240 32.22 -6.33 -15.59
N MET A 241 31.52 -7.18 -14.81
CA MET A 241 32.02 -7.84 -13.61
C MET A 241 32.68 -9.20 -13.92
N SER A 242 33.59 -9.60 -13.06
CA SER A 242 34.09 -10.97 -12.93
C SER A 242 33.60 -11.60 -11.62
N VAL A 243 33.67 -12.91 -11.49
CA VAL A 243 33.27 -13.62 -10.27
C VAL A 243 34.05 -13.07 -9.06
N GLY A 244 33.30 -12.77 -7.97
CA GLY A 244 33.84 -12.17 -6.75
C GLY A 244 33.85 -10.65 -6.74
N ASP A 245 33.56 -10.00 -7.86
CA ASP A 245 33.41 -8.54 -7.92
C ASP A 245 32.14 -8.10 -7.20
N LYS A 246 32.22 -6.90 -6.62
CA LYS A 246 31.08 -6.19 -6.07
C LYS A 246 31.05 -4.77 -6.63
N TYR A 247 30.01 -4.46 -7.36
CA TYR A 247 29.83 -3.15 -8.00
C TYR A 247 28.58 -2.48 -7.48
N ARG A 248 28.56 -1.15 -7.58
CA ARG A 248 27.36 -0.34 -7.41
C ARG A 248 27.01 0.27 -8.76
N PHE A 249 25.77 0.04 -9.18
CA PHE A 249 25.20 0.59 -10.41
C PHE A 249 24.27 1.75 -10.07
N PHE A 250 24.37 2.83 -10.83
CA PHE A 250 23.41 3.93 -10.81
C PHE A 250 22.75 3.93 -12.17
N ILE A 251 21.53 3.51 -12.24
CA ILE A 251 20.81 3.14 -13.45
C ILE A 251 19.82 4.25 -13.79
N PRO A 252 19.99 4.95 -14.94
CA PRO A 252 18.98 5.88 -15.41
C PRO A 252 17.70 5.14 -15.75
N TYR A 253 16.55 5.82 -15.65
CA TYR A 253 15.25 5.21 -15.81
C TYR A 253 15.08 4.49 -17.16
N GLU A 254 15.72 4.98 -18.23
CA GLU A 254 15.69 4.37 -19.57
C GLU A 254 16.30 2.94 -19.60
N LEU A 255 17.26 2.70 -18.73
CA LEU A 255 17.92 1.39 -18.56
C LEU A 255 17.30 0.57 -17.42
N GLY A 256 16.34 1.15 -16.70
CA GLY A 256 15.58 0.55 -15.61
C GLY A 256 14.18 0.15 -16.02
N TYR A 257 13.18 0.64 -15.30
CA TYR A 257 11.76 0.34 -15.53
C TYR A 257 11.03 1.39 -16.39
N GLY A 258 11.76 2.38 -16.92
CA GLY A 258 11.26 3.35 -17.88
C GLY A 258 10.16 4.27 -17.34
N GLU A 259 9.27 4.63 -18.26
CA GLU A 259 8.13 5.53 -18.01
C GLU A 259 6.97 4.85 -17.24
N ARG A 260 7.04 3.54 -17.01
CA ARG A 260 5.97 2.80 -16.33
C ARG A 260 6.25 2.56 -14.86
N GLY A 261 7.54 2.54 -14.46
CA GLY A 261 7.93 2.07 -13.15
C GLY A 261 7.66 0.58 -12.95
N ALA A 262 7.67 0.11 -11.70
CA ALA A 262 7.37 -1.28 -11.36
C ALA A 262 6.72 -1.39 -9.98
N GLY A 263 5.65 -2.19 -9.90
CA GLY A 263 4.90 -2.39 -8.66
C GLY A 263 4.37 -1.10 -8.05
N ASN A 264 4.36 -1.03 -6.72
CA ASN A 264 3.97 0.16 -5.97
C ASN A 264 5.19 0.99 -5.52
N ASP A 265 6.38 0.41 -5.55
CA ASP A 265 7.57 0.98 -4.93
C ASP A 265 8.41 1.78 -5.92
N ILE A 266 8.45 1.39 -7.19
CA ILE A 266 9.24 2.05 -8.23
C ILE A 266 8.33 2.90 -9.11
N LYS A 267 8.31 4.20 -8.85
CA LYS A 267 7.51 5.15 -9.63
C LYS A 267 8.00 5.27 -11.08
N PRO A 268 7.13 5.71 -12.02
CA PRO A 268 7.57 6.13 -13.35
C PRO A 268 8.78 7.06 -13.30
N TYR A 269 9.72 6.87 -14.24
CA TYR A 269 10.95 7.66 -14.41
C TYR A 269 11.95 7.59 -13.25
N SER A 270 11.84 6.60 -12.34
CA SER A 270 12.79 6.44 -11.24
C SER A 270 14.17 6.01 -11.72
N ALA A 271 15.20 6.75 -11.34
CA ALA A 271 16.58 6.26 -11.35
C ALA A 271 16.79 5.30 -10.18
N LEU A 272 17.62 4.29 -10.36
CA LEU A 272 17.80 3.20 -9.41
C LEU A 272 19.27 3.06 -8.99
N VAL A 273 19.47 2.60 -7.77
CA VAL A 273 20.79 2.24 -7.25
C VAL A 273 20.77 0.76 -6.92
N PHE A 274 21.75 0.01 -7.45
CA PHE A 274 21.92 -1.40 -7.11
C PHE A 274 23.35 -1.67 -6.66
N GLU A 275 23.50 -2.30 -5.52
CA GLU A 275 24.74 -2.93 -5.12
C GLU A 275 24.66 -4.41 -5.46
N VAL A 276 25.58 -4.90 -6.30
CA VAL A 276 25.56 -6.27 -6.84
C VAL A 276 26.91 -6.94 -6.59
N GLU A 277 26.86 -8.16 -6.05
CA GLU A 277 28.01 -9.07 -5.95
C GLU A 277 27.78 -10.25 -6.90
N LEU A 278 28.70 -10.46 -7.85
CA LEU A 278 28.66 -11.63 -8.74
C LEU A 278 29.32 -12.82 -8.06
N VAL A 279 28.53 -13.84 -7.76
CA VAL A 279 28.98 -15.03 -7.02
C VAL A 279 29.48 -16.14 -7.96
N SER A 280 28.74 -16.45 -9.02
CA SER A 280 29.11 -17.44 -10.01
C SER A 280 28.53 -17.11 -11.40
N ILE A 281 29.06 -17.77 -12.41
CA ILE A 281 28.55 -17.79 -13.79
C ILE A 281 28.35 -19.24 -14.15
N ASP A 282 27.14 -19.65 -14.56
CA ASP A 282 26.74 -20.99 -14.92
C ASP A 282 26.91 -21.26 -16.45
#